data_3fda34c492d435b4718d659c08f315d7
#
_entry.id   3fda34c492d435b4718d659c08f315d7
#
_cell.length_a   1.000
_cell.length_b   1.000
_cell.length_c   1.000
_cell.angle_alpha   90.00
_cell.angle_beta   90.00
_cell.angle_gamma   90.00
#
_symmetry.space_group_name_H-M   'P 1'
#
loop_
_entity.id
_entity.type
_entity.pdbx_description
1 polymer ?
#
loop_
_entity_poly.entity_id
_entity_poly.type
_entity_poly.pdbx_seq_one_letter_code
_entity_poly.pdbx_strand_id
1 'polypeptide(L)'
;MNPISHIINSTDLPVMKPFNYAVSAALQARDIVKFSLNKRTALVLILVLTAWLGIDEALAQVQGDPNQTILQTLIKWTPLMFFGPPNEFGGFVLNITVSFIAMSLGTFMGLWVGIGQVSPNKIIRSASWLSTQLFRNSPWLVLLFYFMLLLPYSVEIGGTRYDIPGWIKATFALSLPIMANLSEIVRGAINSIPTGQWESAQSLGFTRRQILWQIILPQCIKRMIPPWMNWYCILTMATPLISILGVNDGMTLTQHALAAEARSEFLIPMYLWLMTWFFIYSYPIALYTQRFERRFTITT
;
A
#
# COMPACT_ATOMS: atom_id res chain seq x y z
N MET A 1 -28.32 58.45 -41.10
CA MET A 1 -29.15 57.28 -40.77
C MET A 1 -28.23 56.07 -40.57
N ASN A 2 -28.00 55.70 -39.34
CA ASN A 2 -27.04 54.63 -39.00
C ASN A 2 -27.85 53.55 -38.26
N PRO A 3 -28.14 52.37 -38.86
CA PRO A 3 -28.96 51.33 -38.24
C PRO A 3 -28.10 50.20 -37.68
N ILE A 4 -27.29 50.44 -36.68
CA ILE A 4 -26.58 49.38 -35.90
C ILE A 4 -26.48 49.77 -34.41
N SER A 5 -27.61 50.08 -33.78
CA SER A 5 -27.64 50.33 -32.34
C SER A 5 -28.58 49.40 -31.58
N HIS A 6 -28.92 48.27 -32.15
CA HIS A 6 -29.78 47.28 -31.49
C HIS A 6 -29.19 45.86 -31.54
N ILE A 7 -28.01 45.65 -31.02
CA ILE A 7 -27.58 44.27 -30.69
C ILE A 7 -26.58 44.37 -29.53
N ILE A 8 -26.89 43.58 -28.56
CA ILE A 8 -26.11 43.15 -27.41
C ILE A 8 -26.35 43.97 -26.12
N ASN A 9 -27.53 43.74 -25.55
CA ASN A 9 -27.67 43.84 -24.13
C ASN A 9 -26.92 42.64 -23.51
N SER A 10 -25.75 42.87 -22.93
CA SER A 10 -24.82 41.84 -22.41
C SER A 10 -25.28 41.13 -21.16
N THR A 11 -26.60 41.21 -20.83
CA THR A 11 -27.19 40.59 -19.64
C THR A 11 -27.85 39.24 -19.91
N ASP A 12 -27.98 38.78 -21.15
CA ASP A 12 -28.70 37.55 -21.49
C ASP A 12 -27.81 36.40 -21.99
N LEU A 13 -26.49 36.47 -21.78
CA LEU A 13 -25.68 35.27 -21.94
C LEU A 13 -25.98 34.33 -20.75
N PRO A 14 -26.37 33.06 -21.00
CA PRO A 14 -26.52 32.11 -19.93
C PRO A 14 -25.16 31.96 -19.25
N VAL A 15 -25.02 32.62 -18.10
CA VAL A 15 -23.85 32.40 -17.23
C VAL A 15 -23.88 30.93 -16.88
N MET A 16 -23.02 30.14 -17.50
CA MET A 16 -22.80 28.76 -17.08
C MET A 16 -22.41 28.82 -15.61
N LYS A 17 -23.33 28.40 -14.74
CA LYS A 17 -23.03 28.26 -13.32
C LYS A 17 -21.76 27.41 -13.23
N PRO A 18 -20.71 27.83 -12.53
CA PRO A 18 -19.50 27.06 -12.43
C PRO A 18 -19.89 25.67 -11.94
N PHE A 19 -19.52 24.65 -12.70
CA PHE A 19 -19.80 23.26 -12.34
C PHE A 19 -19.09 23.00 -11.01
N ASN A 20 -19.89 22.84 -9.97
CA ASN A 20 -19.36 22.77 -8.61
C ASN A 20 -18.79 21.37 -8.39
N TYR A 21 -17.57 21.14 -8.91
CA TYR A 21 -16.82 19.87 -8.75
C TYR A 21 -16.72 19.44 -7.30
N ALA A 22 -16.70 20.40 -6.37
CA ALA A 22 -16.68 20.12 -4.94
C ALA A 22 -17.98 19.44 -4.46
N VAL A 23 -19.15 19.81 -5.03
CA VAL A 23 -20.44 19.21 -4.64
C VAL A 23 -20.59 17.81 -5.25
N SER A 24 -20.17 17.60 -6.51
CA SER A 24 -20.23 16.27 -7.13
C SER A 24 -19.22 15.29 -6.50
N ALA A 25 -18.01 15.75 -6.19
CA ALA A 25 -17.01 14.97 -5.48
C ALA A 25 -17.44 14.66 -4.04
N ALA A 26 -18.08 15.61 -3.35
CA ALA A 26 -18.63 15.41 -2.02
C ALA A 26 -19.84 14.45 -2.01
N LEU A 27 -20.67 14.44 -3.05
CA LEU A 27 -21.78 13.49 -3.21
C LEU A 27 -21.25 12.09 -3.54
N GLN A 28 -20.28 11.95 -4.45
CA GLN A 28 -19.62 10.66 -4.73
C GLN A 28 -18.86 10.13 -3.51
N ALA A 29 -18.12 11.00 -2.80
CA ALA A 29 -17.46 10.62 -1.55
C ALA A 29 -18.46 10.21 -0.45
N ARG A 30 -19.66 10.81 -0.42
CA ARG A 30 -20.71 10.48 0.53
C ARG A 30 -21.33 9.10 0.28
N ASP A 31 -21.40 8.67 -0.99
CA ASP A 31 -21.92 7.35 -1.35
C ASP A 31 -20.88 6.24 -1.16
N ILE A 32 -19.59 6.51 -1.39
CA ILE A 32 -18.49 5.62 -1.03
C ILE A 32 -18.35 5.50 0.50
N VAL A 33 -18.64 6.57 1.24
CA VAL A 33 -18.54 6.64 2.71
C VAL A 33 -19.73 5.99 3.43
N LYS A 34 -20.83 5.70 2.73
CA LYS A 34 -21.90 4.85 3.29
C LYS A 34 -21.48 3.39 3.49
N PHE A 35 -20.35 2.98 2.95
CA PHE A 35 -19.66 1.75 3.36
C PHE A 35 -18.75 1.93 4.60
N SER A 36 -18.95 2.99 5.38
CA SER A 36 -18.44 3.01 6.75
C SER A 36 -19.13 1.86 7.47
N LEU A 37 -18.35 0.90 7.96
CA LEU A 37 -18.87 -0.22 8.75
C LEU A 37 -19.71 0.39 9.87
N ASN A 38 -20.99 0.56 9.60
CA ASN A 38 -21.96 0.80 10.66
C ASN A 38 -21.81 -0.41 11.59
N LYS A 39 -21.93 -0.21 12.89
CA LYS A 39 -21.89 -1.33 13.86
C LYS A 39 -22.72 -2.52 13.38
N ARG A 40 -23.77 -2.27 12.60
CA ARG A 40 -24.64 -3.26 11.95
C ARG A 40 -23.95 -4.06 10.84
N THR A 41 -23.15 -3.42 9.96
CA THR A 41 -22.42 -4.14 8.88
C THR A 41 -21.24 -4.93 9.42
N ALA A 42 -20.54 -4.43 10.44
CA ALA A 42 -19.53 -5.18 11.16
C ALA A 42 -20.13 -6.41 11.87
N LEU A 43 -21.29 -6.20 12.51
CA LEU A 43 -22.02 -7.28 13.19
C LEU A 43 -22.55 -8.31 12.19
N VAL A 44 -23.06 -7.89 11.02
CA VAL A 44 -23.47 -8.80 9.94
C VAL A 44 -22.29 -9.57 9.38
N LEU A 45 -21.12 -8.94 9.16
CA LEU A 45 -19.93 -9.64 8.71
C LEU A 45 -19.44 -10.64 9.76
N ILE A 46 -19.45 -10.27 11.04
CA ILE A 46 -19.11 -11.19 12.13
C ILE A 46 -20.14 -12.34 12.21
N LEU A 47 -21.44 -12.04 12.09
CA LEU A 47 -22.50 -13.06 12.09
C LEU A 47 -22.42 -13.99 10.87
N VAL A 48 -22.10 -13.46 9.68
CA VAL A 48 -21.89 -14.26 8.48
C VAL A 48 -20.66 -15.16 8.65
N LEU A 49 -19.57 -14.63 9.21
CA LEU A 49 -18.36 -15.39 9.48
C LEU A 49 -18.59 -16.48 10.55
N THR A 50 -19.32 -16.14 11.62
CA THR A 50 -19.65 -17.12 12.68
C THR A 50 -20.68 -18.15 12.23
N ALA A 51 -21.67 -17.75 11.42
CA ALA A 51 -22.64 -18.68 10.84
C ALA A 51 -21.96 -19.62 9.84
N TRP A 52 -21.02 -19.07 9.04
CA TRP A 52 -20.27 -19.89 8.09
C TRP A 52 -19.33 -20.89 8.81
N LEU A 53 -18.61 -20.48 9.87
CA LEU A 53 -17.83 -21.35 10.72
C LEU A 53 -18.69 -22.42 11.41
N GLY A 54 -19.93 -22.07 11.82
CA GLY A 54 -20.87 -23.04 12.44
C GLY A 54 -21.47 -24.02 11.46
N ILE A 55 -21.67 -23.65 10.19
CA ILE A 55 -22.13 -24.57 9.13
C ILE A 55 -21.05 -25.60 8.83
N ASP A 56 -19.77 -25.19 8.73
CA ASP A 56 -18.67 -26.10 8.51
C ASP A 56 -18.42 -27.02 9.70
N GLU A 57 -18.68 -26.58 10.93
CA GLU A 57 -18.60 -27.40 12.13
C GLU A 57 -19.65 -28.52 12.11
N ALA A 58 -20.87 -28.22 11.64
CA ALA A 58 -21.94 -29.18 11.47
C ALA A 58 -21.66 -30.20 10.34
N LEU A 59 -21.00 -29.76 9.24
CA LEU A 59 -20.59 -30.62 8.13
C LEU A 59 -19.36 -31.48 8.48
N ALA A 60 -18.42 -30.95 9.27
CA ALA A 60 -17.24 -31.69 9.73
C ALA A 60 -17.61 -32.84 10.68
N GLN A 61 -18.67 -32.70 11.48
CA GLN A 61 -19.21 -33.74 12.31
C GLN A 61 -19.78 -34.96 11.50
N VAL A 62 -20.09 -34.72 10.21
CA VAL A 62 -20.64 -35.76 9.32
C VAL A 62 -19.56 -36.55 8.59
N GLN A 63 -18.33 -36.03 8.44
CA GLN A 63 -17.30 -36.64 7.59
C GLN A 63 -15.91 -36.83 8.22
N GLY A 64 -15.64 -36.39 9.45
CA GLY A 64 -14.30 -36.40 10.06
C GLY A 64 -14.23 -37.08 11.41
N ASP A 65 -13.03 -37.24 11.93
CA ASP A 65 -12.75 -37.69 13.30
C ASP A 65 -13.52 -36.80 14.29
N PRO A 66 -14.46 -37.33 15.06
CA PRO A 66 -15.41 -36.56 15.87
C PRO A 66 -14.75 -35.72 16.97
N ASN A 67 -13.41 -35.79 17.13
CA ASN A 67 -12.69 -35.14 18.21
C ASN A 67 -11.99 -33.83 17.87
N GLN A 68 -11.98 -33.38 16.61
CA GLN A 68 -11.32 -32.12 16.25
C GLN A 68 -12.24 -31.19 15.44
N THR A 69 -12.75 -30.18 16.10
CA THR A 69 -13.51 -29.12 15.43
C THR A 69 -12.57 -28.22 14.60
N ILE A 70 -13.10 -27.61 13.52
CA ILE A 70 -12.35 -26.66 12.67
C ILE A 70 -11.68 -25.56 13.52
N LEU A 71 -12.40 -25.00 14.47
CA LEU A 71 -11.88 -23.95 15.35
C LEU A 71 -10.69 -24.41 16.20
N GLN A 72 -10.74 -25.62 16.74
CA GLN A 72 -9.62 -26.20 17.52
C GLN A 72 -8.37 -26.39 16.66
N THR A 73 -8.53 -26.85 15.44
CA THR A 73 -7.42 -27.00 14.47
C THR A 73 -6.84 -25.64 14.08
N LEU A 74 -7.68 -24.62 13.81
CA LEU A 74 -7.21 -23.27 13.53
C LEU A 74 -6.42 -22.69 14.69
N ILE A 75 -6.91 -22.83 15.93
CA ILE A 75 -6.22 -22.34 17.14
C ILE A 75 -4.90 -23.08 17.32
N LYS A 76 -4.85 -24.42 17.11
CA LYS A 76 -3.64 -25.23 17.21
C LYS A 76 -2.52 -24.72 16.29
N TRP A 77 -2.85 -24.35 15.03
CA TRP A 77 -1.86 -23.91 14.04
C TRP A 77 -1.60 -22.40 14.07
N THR A 78 -2.42 -21.63 14.78
CA THR A 78 -2.27 -20.16 14.90
C THR A 78 -0.86 -19.73 15.34
N PRO A 79 -0.22 -20.30 16.36
CA PRO A 79 1.12 -19.86 16.75
C PRO A 79 2.16 -20.04 15.65
N LEU A 80 2.12 -21.16 14.92
CA LEU A 80 3.02 -21.42 13.80
C LEU A 80 2.77 -20.47 12.65
N MET A 81 1.52 -20.29 12.24
CA MET A 81 1.15 -19.41 11.12
C MET A 81 1.45 -17.95 11.43
N PHE A 82 1.38 -17.53 12.71
CA PHE A 82 1.55 -16.14 13.12
C PHE A 82 3.02 -15.80 13.37
N PHE A 83 3.74 -16.61 14.16
CA PHE A 83 5.10 -16.32 14.60
C PHE A 83 6.18 -17.10 13.84
N GLY A 84 5.81 -18.17 13.15
CA GLY A 84 6.76 -19.09 12.53
C GLY A 84 7.26 -20.19 13.46
N PRO A 85 8.19 -21.03 12.96
CA PRO A 85 8.84 -22.07 13.78
C PRO A 85 9.66 -21.44 14.94
N PRO A 86 9.84 -22.16 16.07
CA PRO A 86 10.49 -21.59 17.27
C PRO A 86 11.91 -21.05 17.07
N ASN A 87 12.62 -21.55 16.06
CA ASN A 87 14.04 -21.19 15.80
C ASN A 87 14.23 -20.37 14.52
N GLU A 88 13.16 -20.01 13.83
CA GLU A 88 13.20 -19.28 12.56
C GLU A 88 12.25 -18.11 12.58
N PHE A 89 12.70 -16.97 12.03
CA PHE A 89 11.85 -15.81 11.86
C PHE A 89 10.91 -16.03 10.67
N GLY A 90 9.59 -16.08 10.95
CA GLY A 90 8.60 -16.46 9.95
C GLY A 90 7.18 -16.00 10.29
N GLY A 91 6.21 -16.62 9.61
CA GLY A 91 4.78 -16.39 9.83
C GLY A 91 4.27 -15.03 9.37
N PHE A 92 3.08 -14.68 9.83
CA PHE A 92 2.45 -13.40 9.53
C PHE A 92 3.25 -12.20 10.07
N VAL A 93 3.97 -12.36 11.17
CA VAL A 93 4.90 -11.35 11.70
C VAL A 93 5.99 -11.01 10.69
N LEU A 94 6.47 -12.00 9.92
CA LEU A 94 7.41 -11.75 8.85
C LEU A 94 6.79 -10.90 7.72
N ASN A 95 5.53 -11.16 7.33
CA ASN A 95 4.84 -10.33 6.33
C ASN A 95 4.74 -8.86 6.79
N ILE A 96 4.40 -8.62 8.06
CA ILE A 96 4.37 -7.27 8.64
C ILE A 96 5.76 -6.64 8.61
N THR A 97 6.79 -7.36 9.01
CA THR A 97 8.17 -6.86 9.06
C THR A 97 8.69 -6.52 7.66
N VAL A 98 8.49 -7.42 6.70
CA VAL A 98 8.86 -7.22 5.29
C VAL A 98 8.14 -5.99 4.72
N SER A 99 6.83 -5.85 4.97
CA SER A 99 6.07 -4.69 4.49
C SER A 99 6.59 -3.38 5.08
N PHE A 100 6.90 -3.35 6.38
CA PHE A 100 7.40 -2.15 7.05
C PHE A 100 8.80 -1.75 6.55
N ILE A 101 9.72 -2.71 6.44
CA ILE A 101 11.09 -2.45 5.97
C ILE A 101 11.09 -2.08 4.49
N ALA A 102 10.35 -2.80 3.64
CA ALA A 102 10.24 -2.50 2.21
C ALA A 102 9.60 -1.11 1.97
N MET A 103 8.59 -0.74 2.76
CA MET A 103 7.98 0.59 2.71
C MET A 103 8.96 1.68 3.12
N SER A 104 9.70 1.47 4.20
CA SER A 104 10.71 2.43 4.70
C SER A 104 11.82 2.64 3.67
N LEU A 105 12.37 1.55 3.13
CA LEU A 105 13.41 1.60 2.10
C LEU A 105 12.89 2.22 0.80
N GLY A 106 11.70 1.81 0.35
CA GLY A 106 11.04 2.38 -0.83
C GLY A 106 10.72 3.86 -0.66
N THR A 107 10.32 4.30 0.55
CA THR A 107 10.09 5.72 0.86
C THR A 107 11.37 6.52 0.77
N PHE A 108 12.44 6.03 1.39
CA PHE A 108 13.74 6.68 1.35
C PHE A 108 14.23 6.85 -0.10
N MET A 109 14.29 5.77 -0.87
CA MET A 109 14.71 5.81 -2.27
C MET A 109 13.74 6.63 -3.14
N GLY A 110 12.43 6.48 -2.94
CA GLY A 110 11.39 7.17 -3.69
C GLY A 110 11.41 8.69 -3.50
N LEU A 111 11.76 9.16 -2.29
CA LEU A 111 11.96 10.59 -2.02
C LEU A 111 13.09 11.16 -2.90
N TRP A 112 14.25 10.51 -2.94
CA TRP A 112 15.39 10.97 -3.74
C TRP A 112 15.12 10.89 -5.24
N VAL A 113 14.54 9.80 -5.71
CA VAL A 113 14.16 9.64 -7.13
C VAL A 113 13.09 10.68 -7.52
N GLY A 114 12.09 10.93 -6.67
CA GLY A 114 11.05 11.93 -6.91
C GLY A 114 11.60 13.37 -6.97
N ILE A 115 12.51 13.72 -6.07
CA ILE A 115 13.24 15.01 -6.13
C ILE A 115 14.10 15.08 -7.41
N GLY A 116 14.74 13.98 -7.78
CA GLY A 116 15.51 13.87 -9.02
C GLY A 116 14.68 14.15 -10.27
N GLN A 117 13.42 13.73 -10.30
CA GLN A 117 12.50 13.98 -11.43
C GLN A 117 12.15 15.46 -11.62
N VAL A 118 12.25 16.31 -10.59
CA VAL A 118 12.02 17.76 -10.68
C VAL A 118 13.34 18.56 -10.78
N SER A 119 14.47 17.88 -10.89
CA SER A 119 15.79 18.49 -11.01
C SER A 119 15.92 19.33 -12.30
N PRO A 120 16.59 20.50 -12.24
CA PRO A 120 16.94 21.27 -13.43
C PRO A 120 17.95 20.53 -14.33
N ASN A 121 18.75 19.64 -13.77
CA ASN A 121 19.72 18.85 -14.53
C ASN A 121 18.98 17.78 -15.35
N LYS A 122 19.08 17.87 -16.67
CA LYS A 122 18.41 16.96 -17.62
C LYS A 122 18.83 15.47 -17.41
N ILE A 123 20.10 15.22 -17.08
CA ILE A 123 20.61 13.85 -16.89
C ILE A 123 19.97 13.22 -15.64
N ILE A 124 19.99 13.94 -14.50
CA ILE A 124 19.39 13.47 -13.24
C ILE A 124 17.89 13.25 -13.44
N ARG A 125 17.20 14.20 -14.06
CA ARG A 125 15.77 14.11 -14.32
C ARG A 125 15.41 12.92 -15.20
N SER A 126 16.15 12.70 -16.30
CA SER A 126 15.92 11.60 -17.23
C SER A 126 16.21 10.24 -16.59
N ALA A 127 17.32 10.10 -15.85
CA ALA A 127 17.68 8.89 -15.13
C ALA A 127 16.64 8.53 -14.05
N SER A 128 16.20 9.52 -13.26
CA SER A 128 15.16 9.35 -12.24
C SER A 128 13.83 8.95 -12.87
N TRP A 129 13.44 9.59 -13.98
CA TRP A 129 12.23 9.24 -14.70
C TRP A 129 12.29 7.81 -15.26
N LEU A 130 13.40 7.44 -15.90
CA LEU A 130 13.58 6.09 -16.46
C LEU A 130 13.52 5.02 -15.37
N SER A 131 14.20 5.24 -14.24
CA SER A 131 14.14 4.33 -13.07
C SER A 131 12.70 4.17 -12.58
N THR A 132 11.95 5.27 -12.46
CA THR A 132 10.54 5.23 -12.06
C THR A 132 9.70 4.42 -13.04
N GLN A 133 9.82 4.68 -14.36
CA GLN A 133 9.03 3.96 -15.36
C GLN A 133 9.37 2.48 -15.41
N LEU A 134 10.64 2.12 -15.26
CA LEU A 134 11.08 0.73 -15.25
C LEU A 134 10.41 -0.05 -14.10
N PHE A 135 10.59 0.40 -12.86
CA PHE A 135 10.11 -0.35 -11.69
C PHE A 135 8.60 -0.22 -11.46
N ARG A 136 7.99 0.88 -11.87
CA ARG A 136 6.54 1.07 -11.77
C ARG A 136 5.75 0.14 -12.70
N ASN A 137 6.28 -0.12 -13.90
CA ASN A 137 5.61 -0.93 -14.92
C ASN A 137 6.11 -2.39 -14.94
N SER A 138 7.00 -2.77 -14.02
CA SER A 138 7.47 -4.15 -13.89
C SER A 138 6.51 -4.99 -13.03
N PRO A 139 6.18 -6.23 -13.44
CA PRO A 139 5.41 -7.15 -12.60
C PRO A 139 6.17 -7.47 -11.31
N TRP A 140 5.49 -7.34 -10.15
CA TRP A 140 6.13 -7.53 -8.84
C TRP A 140 6.74 -8.91 -8.66
N LEU A 141 6.04 -9.94 -9.13
CA LEU A 141 6.53 -11.32 -9.05
C LEU A 141 7.83 -11.52 -9.84
N VAL A 142 7.93 -10.90 -11.03
CA VAL A 142 9.15 -10.98 -11.86
C VAL A 142 10.32 -10.29 -11.15
N LEU A 143 10.10 -9.14 -10.53
CA LEU A 143 11.11 -8.47 -9.72
C LEU A 143 11.56 -9.33 -8.53
N LEU A 144 10.63 -9.99 -7.85
CA LEU A 144 10.94 -10.89 -6.75
C LEU A 144 11.87 -12.03 -7.19
N PHE A 145 11.53 -12.73 -8.27
CA PHE A 145 12.39 -13.79 -8.82
C PHE A 145 13.75 -13.26 -9.28
N TYR A 146 13.74 -12.14 -9.98
CA TYR A 146 14.98 -11.54 -10.50
C TYR A 146 15.96 -11.21 -9.36
N PHE A 147 15.51 -10.52 -8.31
CA PHE A 147 16.38 -10.15 -7.18
C PHE A 147 16.70 -11.32 -6.25
N MET A 148 15.83 -12.33 -6.19
CA MET A 148 16.15 -13.55 -5.46
C MET A 148 17.33 -14.30 -6.07
N LEU A 149 17.45 -14.29 -7.41
CA LEU A 149 18.53 -14.92 -8.16
C LEU A 149 19.75 -14.00 -8.32
N LEU A 150 19.54 -12.69 -8.48
CA LEU A 150 20.62 -11.72 -8.71
C LEU A 150 21.46 -11.50 -7.45
N LEU A 151 20.81 -11.43 -6.28
CA LEU A 151 21.52 -11.18 -5.02
C LEU A 151 22.20 -12.45 -4.52
N PRO A 152 23.43 -12.34 -3.98
CA PRO A 152 24.18 -13.50 -3.50
C PRO A 152 23.44 -14.17 -2.33
N TYR A 153 23.62 -15.48 -2.19
CA TYR A 153 23.07 -16.24 -1.07
C TYR A 153 23.86 -16.05 0.22
N SER A 154 25.14 -15.72 0.10
CA SER A 154 26.01 -15.45 1.23
C SER A 154 27.05 -14.40 0.86
N VAL A 155 27.50 -13.67 1.87
CA VAL A 155 28.60 -12.69 1.76
C VAL A 155 29.70 -13.07 2.73
N GLU A 156 30.93 -13.05 2.27
CA GLU A 156 32.10 -13.31 3.11
C GLU A 156 32.70 -11.98 3.59
N ILE A 157 32.70 -11.74 4.89
CA ILE A 157 33.24 -10.53 5.51
C ILE A 157 34.26 -10.95 6.55
N GLY A 158 35.53 -10.56 6.37
CA GLY A 158 36.59 -10.86 7.33
C GLY A 158 36.88 -12.37 7.52
N GLY A 159 36.65 -13.20 6.50
CA GLY A 159 36.82 -14.67 6.57
C GLY A 159 35.65 -15.42 7.20
N THR A 160 34.57 -14.70 7.60
CA THR A 160 33.34 -15.33 8.12
C THR A 160 32.26 -15.23 7.06
N ARG A 161 31.63 -16.37 6.76
CA ARG A 161 30.51 -16.45 5.81
C ARG A 161 29.19 -16.14 6.52
N TYR A 162 28.46 -15.16 5.99
CA TYR A 162 27.13 -14.77 6.43
C TYR A 162 26.12 -15.12 5.35
N ASP A 163 25.15 -15.97 5.67
CA ASP A 163 24.06 -16.30 4.75
C ASP A 163 23.03 -15.17 4.76
N ILE A 164 22.58 -14.77 3.57
CA ILE A 164 21.55 -13.74 3.39
C ILE A 164 20.19 -14.44 3.30
N PRO A 165 19.31 -14.29 4.31
CA PRO A 165 17.98 -14.90 4.30
C PRO A 165 17.16 -14.44 3.11
N GLY A 166 16.34 -15.33 2.55
CA GLY A 166 15.51 -15.04 1.38
C GLY A 166 14.54 -13.86 1.60
N TRP A 167 14.05 -13.69 2.82
CA TRP A 167 13.15 -12.57 3.14
C TRP A 167 13.82 -11.18 3.00
N ILE A 168 15.13 -11.06 3.24
CA ILE A 168 15.87 -9.80 3.04
C ILE A 168 15.90 -9.45 1.55
N LYS A 169 16.19 -10.44 0.68
CA LYS A 169 16.19 -10.25 -0.77
C LYS A 169 14.81 -9.88 -1.29
N ALA A 170 13.78 -10.56 -0.79
CA ALA A 170 12.38 -10.27 -1.12
C ALA A 170 11.97 -8.87 -0.67
N THR A 171 12.41 -8.44 0.52
CA THR A 171 12.19 -7.07 1.03
C THR A 171 12.78 -6.01 0.11
N PHE A 172 14.03 -6.22 -0.34
CA PHE A 172 14.65 -5.32 -1.30
C PHE A 172 13.89 -5.29 -2.62
N ALA A 173 13.54 -6.45 -3.17
CA ALA A 173 12.77 -6.54 -4.42
C ALA A 173 11.42 -5.80 -4.34
N LEU A 174 10.68 -5.96 -3.24
CA LEU A 174 9.41 -5.27 -3.01
C LEU A 174 9.57 -3.77 -2.80
N SER A 175 10.72 -3.30 -2.31
CA SER A 175 10.97 -1.88 -2.12
C SER A 175 11.08 -1.09 -3.44
N LEU A 176 11.43 -1.74 -4.55
CA LEU A 176 11.66 -1.07 -5.83
C LEU A 176 10.37 -0.57 -6.50
N PRO A 177 9.30 -1.35 -6.64
CA PRO A 177 8.03 -0.82 -7.13
C PRO A 177 7.43 0.22 -6.18
N ILE A 178 7.65 0.09 -4.87
CA ILE A 178 7.26 1.12 -3.90
C ILE A 178 8.05 2.39 -4.11
N MET A 179 9.38 2.33 -4.25
CA MET A 179 10.22 3.47 -4.63
C MET A 179 9.67 4.20 -5.85
N ALA A 180 9.34 3.46 -6.91
CA ALA A 180 8.85 4.03 -8.16
C ALA A 180 7.51 4.75 -7.99
N ASN A 181 6.56 4.16 -7.30
CA ASN A 181 5.25 4.78 -7.06
C ASN A 181 5.35 5.97 -6.10
N LEU A 182 6.17 5.88 -5.05
CA LEU A 182 6.40 7.00 -4.14
C LEU A 182 7.16 8.15 -4.80
N SER A 183 8.07 7.88 -5.73
CA SER A 183 8.72 8.94 -6.50
C SER A 183 7.74 9.79 -7.32
N GLU A 184 6.69 9.18 -7.86
CA GLU A 184 5.59 9.90 -8.53
C GLU A 184 4.74 10.71 -7.55
N ILE A 185 4.49 10.18 -6.35
CA ILE A 185 3.79 10.92 -5.29
C ILE A 185 4.57 12.16 -4.89
N VAL A 186 5.89 12.03 -4.70
CA VAL A 186 6.78 13.15 -4.37
C VAL A 186 6.77 14.18 -5.50
N ARG A 187 6.97 13.75 -6.76
CA ARG A 187 6.92 14.63 -7.92
C ARG A 187 5.58 15.34 -8.05
N GLY A 188 4.48 14.61 -7.92
CA GLY A 188 3.13 15.14 -7.97
C GLY A 188 2.85 16.17 -6.86
N ALA A 189 3.28 15.88 -5.63
CA ALA A 189 3.16 16.81 -4.50
C ALA A 189 3.94 18.10 -4.73
N ILE A 190 5.18 18.03 -5.21
CA ILE A 190 5.99 19.22 -5.52
C ILE A 190 5.33 20.06 -6.62
N ASN A 191 4.84 19.42 -7.69
CA ASN A 191 4.19 20.12 -8.80
C ASN A 191 2.82 20.71 -8.44
N SER A 192 2.19 20.24 -7.36
CA SER A 192 0.89 20.75 -6.88
C SER A 192 1.03 22.06 -6.09
N ILE A 193 2.24 22.50 -5.73
CA ILE A 193 2.45 23.77 -5.04
C ILE A 193 2.35 24.92 -6.05
N PRO A 194 1.53 25.95 -5.78
CA PRO A 194 1.38 27.09 -6.67
C PRO A 194 2.70 27.78 -7.03
N THR A 195 2.86 28.19 -8.29
CA THR A 195 4.06 28.87 -8.80
C THR A 195 4.39 30.13 -8.02
N GLY A 196 3.37 30.87 -7.53
CA GLY A 196 3.56 32.05 -6.69
C GLY A 196 4.38 31.81 -5.42
N GLN A 197 4.36 30.60 -4.86
CA GLN A 197 5.23 30.24 -3.72
C GLN A 197 6.71 30.21 -4.13
N TRP A 198 7.00 29.73 -5.34
CA TRP A 198 8.34 29.71 -5.91
C TRP A 198 8.83 31.12 -6.24
N GLU A 199 7.98 31.92 -6.90
CA GLU A 199 8.28 33.30 -7.32
C GLU A 199 8.50 34.23 -6.13
N SER A 200 7.62 34.16 -5.13
CA SER A 200 7.75 34.96 -3.91
C SER A 200 9.04 34.63 -3.16
N ALA A 201 9.38 33.34 -3.04
CA ALA A 201 10.63 32.96 -2.38
C ALA A 201 11.87 33.38 -3.18
N GLN A 202 11.82 33.33 -4.51
CA GLN A 202 12.91 33.83 -5.36
C GLN A 202 13.07 35.34 -5.21
N SER A 203 11.99 36.11 -5.12
CA SER A 203 12.01 37.56 -4.90
C SER A 203 12.65 37.97 -3.56
N LEU A 204 12.57 37.04 -2.56
CA LEU A 204 13.25 37.20 -1.27
C LEU A 204 14.73 36.75 -1.29
N GLY A 205 15.26 36.37 -2.46
CA GLY A 205 16.66 36.00 -2.63
C GLY A 205 17.01 34.56 -2.23
N PHE A 206 15.98 33.66 -1.98
CA PHE A 206 16.27 32.30 -1.70
C PHE A 206 16.78 31.55 -2.94
N THR A 207 17.82 30.73 -2.75
CA THR A 207 18.30 29.84 -3.80
C THR A 207 17.28 28.71 -4.04
N ARG A 208 17.25 28.14 -5.24
CA ARG A 208 16.33 27.05 -5.62
C ARG A 208 16.38 25.86 -4.63
N ARG A 209 17.57 25.55 -4.10
CA ARG A 209 17.73 24.49 -3.10
C ARG A 209 17.07 24.86 -1.78
N GLN A 210 17.23 26.09 -1.31
CA GLN A 210 16.58 26.58 -0.09
C GLN A 210 15.05 26.56 -0.24
N ILE A 211 14.55 27.06 -1.38
CA ILE A 211 13.11 27.04 -1.67
C ILE A 211 12.56 25.61 -1.59
N LEU A 212 13.21 24.65 -2.27
CA LEU A 212 12.76 23.27 -2.28
C LEU A 212 12.72 22.65 -0.87
N TRP A 213 13.82 22.78 -0.10
CA TRP A 213 13.96 22.11 1.19
C TRP A 213 13.23 22.80 2.34
N GLN A 214 13.22 24.14 2.35
CA GLN A 214 12.70 24.91 3.48
C GLN A 214 11.24 25.36 3.30
N ILE A 215 10.77 25.48 2.06
CA ILE A 215 9.43 26.01 1.77
C ILE A 215 8.53 24.96 1.14
N ILE A 216 8.98 24.30 0.07
CA ILE A 216 8.12 23.43 -0.74
C ILE A 216 7.95 22.03 -0.11
N LEU A 217 9.05 21.33 0.19
CA LEU A 217 8.97 19.95 0.73
C LEU A 217 8.18 19.86 2.04
N PRO A 218 8.33 20.78 3.02
CA PRO A 218 7.51 20.72 4.23
C PRO A 218 6.00 20.83 3.96
N GLN A 219 5.60 21.59 2.95
CA GLN A 219 4.19 21.69 2.52
C GLN A 219 3.71 20.42 1.80
N CYS A 220 4.61 19.75 1.06
CA CYS A 220 4.31 18.52 0.35
C CYS A 220 4.02 17.33 1.27
N ILE A 221 4.65 17.25 2.46
CA ILE A 221 4.52 16.12 3.39
C ILE A 221 3.05 15.81 3.66
N LYS A 222 2.25 16.83 3.98
CA LYS A 222 0.81 16.67 4.27
C LYS A 222 0.04 16.06 3.10
N ARG A 223 0.44 16.38 1.86
CA ARG A 223 -0.21 15.88 0.62
C ARG A 223 0.26 14.48 0.27
N MET A 224 1.45 14.07 0.72
CA MET A 224 2.02 12.75 0.45
C MET A 224 1.52 11.67 1.41
N ILE A 225 1.11 12.01 2.63
CA ILE A 225 0.71 11.03 3.66
C ILE A 225 -0.44 10.12 3.20
N PRO A 226 -1.59 10.60 2.69
CA PRO A 226 -2.69 9.73 2.31
C PRO A 226 -2.30 8.71 1.22
N PRO A 227 -1.73 9.10 0.06
CA PRO A 227 -1.33 8.14 -0.95
C PRO A 227 -0.19 7.21 -0.46
N TRP A 228 0.69 7.68 0.44
CA TRP A 228 1.71 6.85 1.08
C TRP A 228 1.09 5.72 1.90
N MET A 229 0.08 6.03 2.75
CA MET A 229 -0.64 5.04 3.55
C MET A 229 -1.38 4.03 2.67
N ASN A 230 -1.96 4.48 1.56
CA ASN A 230 -2.61 3.59 0.59
C ASN A 230 -1.61 2.59 -0.01
N TRP A 231 -0.41 3.04 -0.40
CA TRP A 231 0.64 2.16 -0.91
C TRP A 231 1.15 1.19 0.15
N TYR A 232 1.16 1.59 1.42
CA TYR A 232 1.50 0.68 2.51
C TYR A 232 0.49 -0.47 2.62
N CYS A 233 -0.82 -0.20 2.53
CA CYS A 233 -1.84 -1.24 2.49
C CYS A 233 -1.67 -2.19 1.30
N ILE A 234 -1.42 -1.63 0.09
CA ILE A 234 -1.19 -2.42 -1.12
C ILE A 234 0.04 -3.32 -0.95
N LEU A 235 1.14 -2.78 -0.44
CA LEU A 235 2.36 -3.54 -0.18
C LEU A 235 2.13 -4.67 0.82
N THR A 236 1.45 -4.40 1.93
CA THR A 236 1.15 -5.42 2.94
C THR A 236 0.36 -6.58 2.35
N MET A 237 -0.67 -6.27 1.53
CA MET A 237 -1.46 -7.29 0.83
C MET A 237 -0.68 -8.03 -0.27
N ALA A 238 0.44 -7.48 -0.74
CA ALA A 238 1.30 -8.11 -1.73
C ALA A 238 2.41 -8.98 -1.09
N THR A 239 2.66 -8.86 0.22
CA THR A 239 3.72 -9.65 0.87
C THR A 239 3.55 -11.17 0.76
N PRO A 240 2.33 -11.77 0.68
CA PRO A 240 2.20 -13.21 0.44
C PRO A 240 2.85 -13.72 -0.86
N LEU A 241 3.18 -12.84 -1.82
CA LEU A 241 3.92 -13.23 -3.01
C LEU A 241 5.32 -13.81 -2.69
N ILE A 242 5.88 -13.48 -1.51
CA ILE A 242 7.20 -14.00 -1.11
C ILE A 242 7.16 -15.51 -0.80
N SER A 243 5.98 -16.08 -0.54
CA SER A 243 5.78 -17.52 -0.33
C SER A 243 6.26 -18.34 -1.53
N ILE A 244 6.07 -17.82 -2.76
CA ILE A 244 6.48 -18.49 -3.99
C ILE A 244 8.01 -18.67 -4.06
N LEU A 245 8.75 -17.88 -3.32
CA LEU A 245 10.22 -17.94 -3.22
C LEU A 245 10.73 -18.87 -2.10
N GLY A 246 9.83 -19.62 -1.46
CA GLY A 246 10.18 -20.52 -0.36
C GLY A 246 10.55 -19.80 0.95
N VAL A 247 10.10 -18.57 1.12
CA VAL A 247 10.24 -17.84 2.39
C VAL A 247 9.14 -18.32 3.36
N ASN A 248 9.51 -18.58 4.62
CA ASN A 248 8.59 -19.07 5.65
C ASN A 248 7.66 -17.96 6.18
N ASP A 249 6.88 -17.35 5.28
CA ASP A 249 5.86 -16.35 5.61
C ASP A 249 4.53 -16.99 6.06
N GLY A 250 3.54 -16.17 6.42
CA GLY A 250 2.23 -16.64 6.85
C GLY A 250 1.53 -17.54 5.82
N MET A 251 1.73 -17.27 4.52
CA MET A 251 1.13 -18.09 3.44
C MET A 251 1.81 -19.44 3.32
N THR A 252 3.14 -19.49 3.32
CA THR A 252 3.93 -20.73 3.29
C THR A 252 3.62 -21.62 4.50
N LEU A 253 3.57 -21.03 5.70
CA LEU A 253 3.28 -21.79 6.91
C LEU A 253 1.82 -22.27 6.98
N THR A 254 0.88 -21.56 6.36
CA THR A 254 -0.49 -22.07 6.15
C THR A 254 -0.49 -23.30 5.24
N GLN A 255 0.30 -23.30 4.17
CA GLN A 255 0.45 -24.46 3.29
C GLN A 255 1.08 -25.65 4.04
N HIS A 256 2.10 -25.41 4.87
CA HIS A 256 2.71 -26.46 5.69
C HIS A 256 1.73 -27.03 6.71
N ALA A 257 0.93 -26.19 7.37
CA ALA A 257 -0.11 -26.64 8.30
C ALA A 257 -1.18 -27.50 7.59
N LEU A 258 -1.62 -27.11 6.39
CA LEU A 258 -2.53 -27.88 5.56
C LEU A 258 -1.96 -29.24 5.14
N ALA A 259 -0.68 -29.25 4.74
CA ALA A 259 0.00 -30.49 4.37
C ALA A 259 0.14 -31.44 5.57
N ALA A 260 0.40 -30.89 6.77
CA ALA A 260 0.51 -31.69 8.01
C ALA A 260 -0.83 -32.27 8.46
N GLU A 261 -1.95 -31.53 8.30
CA GLU A 261 -3.28 -32.05 8.61
C GLU A 261 -3.76 -33.06 7.56
N ALA A 262 -3.25 -33.03 6.33
CA ALA A 262 -3.59 -33.92 5.21
C ALA A 262 -5.10 -34.04 4.94
N ARG A 263 -5.90 -33.03 5.29
CA ARG A 263 -7.37 -33.01 5.14
C ARG A 263 -7.78 -31.81 4.28
N SER A 264 -8.41 -32.09 3.13
CA SER A 264 -8.82 -31.05 2.17
C SER A 264 -9.90 -30.08 2.69
N GLU A 265 -10.70 -30.51 3.66
CA GLU A 265 -11.75 -29.71 4.29
C GLU A 265 -11.21 -28.45 5.01
N PHE A 266 -9.96 -28.47 5.47
CA PHE A 266 -9.31 -27.33 6.12
C PHE A 266 -8.75 -26.29 5.14
N LEU A 267 -8.74 -26.56 3.84
CA LEU A 267 -8.20 -25.66 2.85
C LEU A 267 -8.81 -24.25 2.95
N ILE A 268 -10.12 -24.16 2.82
CA ILE A 268 -10.85 -22.89 2.85
C ILE A 268 -10.77 -22.23 4.24
N PRO A 269 -11.05 -22.93 5.37
CA PRO A 269 -10.95 -22.35 6.70
C PRO A 269 -9.58 -21.74 7.02
N MET A 270 -8.48 -22.44 6.71
CA MET A 270 -7.12 -21.95 7.02
C MET A 270 -6.74 -20.70 6.21
N TYR A 271 -7.07 -20.67 4.91
CA TYR A 271 -6.82 -19.46 4.11
C TYR A 271 -7.71 -18.27 4.53
N LEU A 272 -8.97 -18.51 4.90
CA LEU A 272 -9.83 -17.47 5.44
C LEU A 272 -9.32 -16.97 6.80
N TRP A 273 -8.76 -17.85 7.63
CA TRP A 273 -8.14 -17.48 8.90
C TRP A 273 -6.95 -16.55 8.69
N LEU A 274 -6.05 -16.91 7.76
CA LEU A 274 -4.93 -16.04 7.36
C LEU A 274 -5.43 -14.72 6.78
N MET A 275 -6.42 -14.74 5.88
CA MET A 275 -7.02 -13.54 5.29
C MET A 275 -7.63 -12.62 6.37
N THR A 276 -8.22 -13.18 7.41
CA THR A 276 -8.76 -12.41 8.54
C THR A 276 -7.68 -11.59 9.23
N TRP A 277 -6.47 -12.11 9.39
CA TRP A 277 -5.36 -11.36 10.00
C TRP A 277 -4.86 -10.24 9.10
N PHE A 278 -4.74 -10.49 7.79
CA PHE A 278 -4.43 -9.43 6.84
C PHE A 278 -5.49 -8.33 6.88
N PHE A 279 -6.76 -8.70 6.98
CA PHE A 279 -7.86 -7.76 7.08
C PHE A 279 -7.80 -6.96 8.39
N ILE A 280 -7.64 -7.62 9.55
CA ILE A 280 -7.53 -6.96 10.85
C ILE A 280 -6.36 -5.98 10.88
N TYR A 281 -5.25 -6.32 10.23
CA TYR A 281 -4.08 -5.44 10.16
C TYR A 281 -4.27 -4.26 9.20
N SER A 282 -4.76 -4.53 7.98
CA SER A 282 -4.83 -3.50 6.92
C SER A 282 -6.04 -2.55 7.08
N TYR A 283 -7.14 -3.05 7.63
CA TYR A 283 -8.38 -2.28 7.75
C TYR A 283 -8.26 -1.00 8.61
N PRO A 284 -7.65 -1.02 9.80
CA PRO A 284 -7.42 0.20 10.58
C PRO A 284 -6.59 1.23 9.81
N ILE A 285 -5.56 0.79 9.09
CA ILE A 285 -4.68 1.66 8.30
C ILE A 285 -5.50 2.35 7.19
N ALA A 286 -6.32 1.58 6.47
CA ALA A 286 -7.21 2.12 5.43
C ALA A 286 -8.22 3.15 5.99
N LEU A 287 -8.78 2.90 7.18
CA LEU A 287 -9.67 3.85 7.85
C LEU A 287 -8.96 5.15 8.24
N TYR A 288 -7.72 5.05 8.75
CA TYR A 288 -6.90 6.23 9.08
C TYR A 288 -6.56 7.02 7.82
N THR A 289 -6.20 6.35 6.70
CA THR A 289 -5.96 7.00 5.41
C THR A 289 -7.14 7.88 5.01
N GLN A 290 -8.36 7.33 5.01
CA GLN A 290 -9.57 8.09 4.66
C GLN A 290 -9.83 9.30 5.59
N ARG A 291 -9.52 9.17 6.89
CA ARG A 291 -9.65 10.28 7.85
C ARG A 291 -8.63 11.39 7.57
N PHE A 292 -7.41 11.03 7.21
CA PHE A 292 -6.38 12.00 6.84
C PHE A 292 -6.74 12.73 5.54
N GLU A 293 -7.16 12.01 4.50
CA GLU A 293 -7.60 12.62 3.25
C GLU A 293 -8.65 13.70 3.49
N ARG A 294 -9.69 13.40 4.27
CA ARG A 294 -10.73 14.38 4.60
C ARG A 294 -10.21 15.62 5.31
N ARG A 295 -9.24 15.48 6.21
CA ARG A 295 -8.66 16.63 6.92
C ARG A 295 -7.84 17.55 6.02
N PHE A 296 -7.23 17.02 4.98
CA PHE A 296 -6.37 17.80 4.08
C PHE A 296 -7.09 18.30 2.82
N THR A 297 -8.20 17.68 2.42
CA THR A 297 -9.00 18.12 1.25
C THR A 297 -9.86 19.36 1.57
N ILE A 298 -10.18 19.66 2.84
CA ILE A 298 -11.05 20.77 3.24
C ILE A 298 -10.30 22.13 3.25
N THR A 299 -8.99 22.14 3.06
CA THR A 299 -8.15 23.35 3.17
C THR A 299 -7.64 23.88 1.82
N THR A 300 -8.23 23.51 0.71
CA THR A 300 -8.01 24.06 -0.63
C THR A 300 -9.33 24.56 -1.20
#